data_714eb759fd3f53d5ef079a71f39b7446
#
_entry.id   714eb759fd3f53d5ef079a71f39b7446
#
_cell.length_a   1.000
_cell.length_b   1.000
_cell.length_c   1.000
_cell.angle_alpha   90.00
_cell.angle_beta   90.00
_cell.angle_gamma   90.00
#
_symmetry.space_group_name_H-M   'P 1'
#
loop_
_entity.id
_entity.type
_entity.pdbx_description
1 polymer ?
#
loop_
_entity_poly.entity_id
_entity_poly.type
_entity_poly.pdbx_seq_one_letter_code
_entity_poly.pdbx_strand_id
1 'polypeptide(L)'
;MIRIYPNEEFREIIIEDKLKLRYAISNKGRLISFVKDMKFGRILKGGTSDGYKLFKYKIYTDGKVSNKHLFFSKLIAEFFIPKSSEEQTFVLHLDRKRDNDDYRNLKWATRDEMIEHSRQSPFVIQAKKNLLEHNIKSDGKKLTVTKVMLIKKILAKPDQKTRLKMIAKQFGVSEMQIRRIKSGENWGHIIV
;
A
#
# COMPACT_ATOMS: atom_id res chain seq x y z
N MET A 1 -2.62 22.17 31.18
CA MET A 1 -1.23 21.96 30.79
C MET A 1 -1.11 20.58 30.17
N ILE A 2 -0.50 20.43 28.97
CA ILE A 2 -0.27 19.14 28.38
C ILE A 2 0.84 18.40 29.12
N ARG A 3 0.69 17.07 29.27
CA ARG A 3 1.77 16.22 29.80
C ARG A 3 2.77 15.96 28.67
N ILE A 4 4.04 16.32 28.87
CA ILE A 4 5.15 16.03 27.98
C ILE A 4 5.83 14.78 28.51
N TYR A 5 6.12 13.81 27.62
CA TYR A 5 6.82 12.58 27.99
C TYR A 5 8.34 12.75 27.94
N PRO A 6 9.12 11.91 28.63
CA PRO A 6 10.58 11.94 28.48
C PRO A 6 11.02 11.86 27.03
N ASN A 7 11.96 12.71 26.64
CA ASN A 7 12.49 12.82 25.27
C ASN A 7 11.41 13.13 24.21
N GLU A 8 10.32 13.79 24.60
CA GLU A 8 9.32 14.28 23.68
C GLU A 8 9.57 15.74 23.36
N GLU A 9 9.68 16.05 22.08
CA GLU A 9 9.83 17.40 21.55
C GLU A 9 8.67 17.72 20.63
N PHE A 10 8.19 18.97 20.70
CA PHE A 10 7.17 19.50 19.81
C PHE A 10 7.78 20.52 18.85
N ARG A 11 7.44 20.42 17.57
CA ARG A 11 7.78 21.40 16.53
C ARG A 11 6.49 22.00 15.97
N GLU A 12 6.49 23.32 15.81
CA GLU A 12 5.35 24.02 15.25
C GLU A 12 5.23 23.75 13.76
N ILE A 13 3.99 23.46 13.33
CA ILE A 13 3.65 23.27 11.93
C ILE A 13 3.40 24.66 11.33
N ILE A 14 4.31 25.10 10.45
CA ILE A 14 4.15 26.35 9.73
C ILE A 14 3.19 26.13 8.57
N ILE A 15 2.07 26.84 8.61
CA ILE A 15 1.05 26.81 7.55
C ILE A 15 0.95 28.25 7.04
N GLU A 16 1.14 28.45 5.74
CA GLU A 16 1.09 29.76 5.08
C GLU A 16 -0.28 30.43 5.20
N ASP A 17 -1.31 29.61 5.32
CA ASP A 17 -2.69 30.08 5.47
C ASP A 17 -2.99 30.57 6.90
N LYS A 18 -3.75 31.64 7.02
CA LYS A 18 -4.19 32.20 8.31
C LYS A 18 -5.17 31.27 9.01
N LEU A 19 -4.69 30.43 9.88
CA LEU A 19 -5.51 29.61 10.77
C LEU A 19 -5.77 30.35 12.09
N LYS A 20 -6.93 30.07 12.73
CA LYS A 20 -7.27 30.65 14.04
C LYS A 20 -6.38 30.17 15.18
N LEU A 21 -5.85 28.96 15.05
CA LEU A 21 -5.00 28.31 16.04
C LEU A 21 -3.66 27.95 15.39
N ARG A 22 -2.63 27.90 16.23
CA ARG A 22 -1.32 27.34 15.88
C ARG A 22 -1.31 25.84 16.20
N TYR A 23 -0.50 25.10 15.50
CA TYR A 23 -0.43 23.65 15.64
C TYR A 23 1.02 23.21 15.78
N ALA A 24 1.25 22.14 16.55
CA ALA A 24 2.56 21.54 16.67
C ALA A 24 2.44 20.01 16.71
N ILE A 25 3.44 19.35 16.20
CA ILE A 25 3.55 17.89 16.20
C ILE A 25 4.78 17.47 17.00
N SER A 26 4.65 16.36 17.75
CA SER A 26 5.77 15.81 18.50
C SER A 26 6.48 14.70 17.74
N ASN A 27 7.73 14.45 18.10
CA ASN A 27 8.51 13.31 17.63
C ASN A 27 7.91 11.94 17.98
N LYS A 28 6.87 11.92 18.85
CA LYS A 28 6.11 10.71 19.26
C LYS A 28 4.73 10.60 18.61
N GLY A 29 4.46 11.35 17.54
CA GLY A 29 3.19 11.27 16.82
C GLY A 29 2.00 11.90 17.52
N ARG A 30 2.22 12.91 18.36
CA ARG A 30 1.15 13.66 19.05
C ARG A 30 0.98 15.04 18.43
N LEU A 31 -0.24 15.37 18.06
CA LEU A 31 -0.63 16.68 17.53
C LEU A 31 -1.27 17.52 18.62
N ILE A 32 -0.92 18.78 18.68
CA ILE A 32 -1.54 19.76 19.58
C ILE A 32 -1.99 21.01 18.83
N SER A 33 -3.02 21.66 19.33
CA SER A 33 -3.40 23.02 18.95
C SER A 33 -3.19 23.96 20.13
N PHE A 34 -2.77 25.18 19.87
CA PHE A 34 -2.51 26.18 20.90
C PHE A 34 -2.71 27.62 20.37
N VAL A 35 -2.76 28.62 21.25
CA VAL A 35 -2.88 30.04 20.89
C VAL A 35 -1.55 30.75 21.07
N LYS A 36 -1.01 30.78 22.28
CA LYS A 36 0.23 31.49 22.63
C LYS A 36 1.37 30.50 22.98
N ASP A 37 1.13 29.64 23.97
CA ASP A 37 2.13 28.72 24.50
C ASP A 37 1.69 27.28 24.31
N MET A 38 2.57 26.46 23.76
CA MET A 38 2.35 25.01 23.52
C MET A 38 1.99 24.25 24.81
N LYS A 39 2.52 24.67 25.96
CA LYS A 39 2.24 24.03 27.28
C LYS A 39 0.77 24.02 27.63
N PHE A 40 0.03 25.03 27.18
CA PHE A 40 -1.41 25.12 27.38
C PHE A 40 -2.25 24.68 26.22
N GLY A 41 -1.60 23.96 25.27
CA GLY A 41 -2.26 23.41 24.12
C GLY A 41 -3.26 22.29 24.45
N ARG A 42 -4.06 21.96 23.46
CA ARG A 42 -4.99 20.82 23.48
C ARG A 42 -4.49 19.72 22.56
N ILE A 43 -4.45 18.48 23.06
CA ILE A 43 -4.11 17.30 22.25
C ILE A 43 -5.23 17.02 21.26
N LEU A 44 -4.87 16.83 20.00
CA LEU A 44 -5.77 16.48 18.91
C LEU A 44 -5.50 15.03 18.49
N LYS A 45 -6.57 14.26 18.29
CA LYS A 45 -6.45 12.89 17.75
C LYS A 45 -6.06 12.86 16.27
N GLY A 46 -6.37 13.94 15.54
CA GLY A 46 -6.26 13.97 14.07
C GLY A 46 -7.38 13.17 13.38
N GLY A 47 -7.28 13.05 12.06
CA GLY A 47 -8.09 12.15 11.25
C GLY A 47 -7.31 10.90 10.91
N THR A 48 -7.97 9.92 10.26
CA THR A 48 -7.33 8.74 9.70
C THR A 48 -7.73 8.55 8.24
N SER A 49 -6.82 7.99 7.43
CA SER A 49 -7.09 7.50 6.08
C SER A 49 -6.21 6.29 5.85
N ASP A 50 -6.82 5.15 5.47
CA ASP A 50 -6.12 3.88 5.26
C ASP A 50 -5.19 3.47 6.41
N GLY A 51 -5.56 3.82 7.65
CA GLY A 51 -4.77 3.56 8.86
C GLY A 51 -3.68 4.59 9.15
N TYR A 52 -3.39 5.54 8.25
CA TYR A 52 -2.46 6.64 8.51
C TYR A 52 -3.13 7.79 9.25
N LYS A 53 -2.43 8.40 10.20
CA LYS A 53 -2.90 9.59 10.90
C LYS A 53 -2.70 10.84 10.04
N LEU A 54 -3.70 11.72 10.07
CA LEU A 54 -3.74 12.95 9.30
C LEU A 54 -4.06 14.15 10.17
N PHE A 55 -3.35 15.24 9.94
CA PHE A 55 -3.78 16.57 10.34
C PHE A 55 -4.66 17.14 9.23
N LYS A 56 -5.94 17.36 9.53
CA LYS A 56 -6.92 17.95 8.60
C LYS A 56 -7.23 19.37 9.02
N TYR A 57 -7.17 20.30 8.07
CA TYR A 57 -7.52 21.71 8.29
C TYR A 57 -8.25 22.29 7.09
N LYS A 58 -8.93 23.41 7.32
CA LYS A 58 -9.71 24.10 6.28
C LYS A 58 -9.10 25.46 6.02
N ILE A 59 -9.02 25.79 4.74
CA ILE A 59 -8.60 27.10 4.24
C ILE A 59 -9.82 27.80 3.67
N TYR A 60 -9.94 29.08 3.94
CA TYR A 60 -11.00 29.93 3.43
C TYR A 60 -10.36 30.97 2.52
N THR A 61 -10.56 30.82 1.21
CA THR A 61 -10.05 31.75 0.20
C THR A 61 -11.20 32.18 -0.69
N ASP A 62 -11.45 33.50 -0.78
CA ASP A 62 -12.49 34.10 -1.66
C ASP A 62 -13.88 33.46 -1.52
N GLY A 63 -14.30 33.22 -0.27
CA GLY A 63 -15.60 32.60 0.04
C GLY A 63 -15.68 31.08 -0.25
N LYS A 64 -14.60 30.47 -0.75
CA LYS A 64 -14.51 29.03 -0.99
C LYS A 64 -13.78 28.32 0.17
N VAL A 65 -14.27 27.13 0.53
CA VAL A 65 -13.66 26.29 1.56
C VAL A 65 -12.85 25.18 0.88
N SER A 66 -11.55 25.14 1.16
CA SER A 66 -10.65 24.04 0.73
C SER A 66 -10.24 23.19 1.91
N ASN A 67 -10.45 21.87 1.82
CA ASN A 67 -10.00 20.92 2.82
C ASN A 67 -8.58 20.48 2.49
N LYS A 68 -7.65 20.70 3.41
CA LYS A 68 -6.25 20.26 3.31
C LYS A 68 -5.95 19.20 4.34
N HIS A 69 -4.96 18.39 4.07
CA HIS A 69 -4.47 17.38 5.01
C HIS A 69 -2.97 17.16 4.87
N LEU A 70 -2.33 16.84 5.99
CA LEU A 70 -0.92 16.51 6.08
C LEU A 70 -0.79 15.19 6.85
N PHE A 71 0.04 14.27 6.37
CA PHE A 71 0.32 13.03 7.07
C PHE A 71 1.22 13.29 8.29
N PHE A 72 0.92 12.67 9.44
CA PHE A 72 1.75 12.80 10.63
C PHE A 72 3.16 12.28 10.37
N SER A 73 3.29 11.10 9.76
CA SER A 73 4.58 10.52 9.42
C SER A 73 5.45 11.47 8.58
N LYS A 74 4.87 12.18 7.61
CA LYS A 74 5.60 13.11 6.76
C LYS A 74 6.04 14.35 7.55
N LEU A 75 5.16 14.94 8.34
CA LEU A 75 5.49 16.08 9.21
C LEU A 75 6.61 15.73 10.18
N ILE A 76 6.52 14.56 10.82
CA ILE A 76 7.52 14.12 11.79
C ILE A 76 8.85 13.87 11.10
N ALA A 77 8.84 13.24 9.94
CA ALA A 77 10.06 12.99 9.19
C ALA A 77 10.72 14.31 8.75
N GLU A 78 9.95 15.31 8.32
CA GLU A 78 10.45 16.64 7.94
C GLU A 78 11.10 17.38 9.11
N PHE A 79 10.57 17.26 10.33
CA PHE A 79 11.09 18.00 11.48
C PHE A 79 12.19 17.27 12.24
N PHE A 80 12.18 15.94 12.28
CA PHE A 80 13.00 15.17 13.22
C PHE A 80 13.97 14.18 12.54
N ILE A 81 13.85 13.95 11.23
CA ILE A 81 14.67 12.97 10.52
C ILE A 81 15.38 13.66 9.35
N PRO A 82 16.71 13.75 9.37
CA PRO A 82 17.44 14.33 8.25
C PRO A 82 17.31 13.45 7.00
N LYS A 83 17.12 14.09 5.85
CA LYS A 83 17.21 13.42 4.55
C LYS A 83 18.67 13.20 4.17
N SER A 84 18.97 12.04 3.61
CA SER A 84 20.28 11.73 3.05
C SER A 84 20.40 12.09 1.56
N SER A 85 19.28 12.20 0.85
CA SER A 85 19.19 12.54 -0.57
C SER A 85 17.85 13.20 -0.89
N GLU A 86 17.83 14.09 -1.88
CA GLU A 86 16.62 14.72 -2.42
C GLU A 86 15.64 13.71 -3.06
N GLU A 87 16.13 12.56 -3.50
CA GLU A 87 15.32 11.48 -4.07
C GLU A 87 14.42 10.80 -3.02
N GLN A 88 14.72 11.00 -1.75
CA GLN A 88 13.95 10.45 -0.64
C GLN A 88 12.67 11.26 -0.42
N THR A 89 11.61 10.92 -1.12
CA THR A 89 10.31 11.61 -1.08
C THR A 89 9.24 10.86 -0.30
N PHE A 90 9.48 9.60 0.04
CA PHE A 90 8.58 8.72 0.79
C PHE A 90 9.02 8.55 2.24
N VAL A 91 8.07 8.28 3.12
CA VAL A 91 8.34 7.94 4.52
C VAL A 91 7.80 6.55 4.80
N LEU A 92 8.65 5.67 5.32
CA LEU A 92 8.32 4.30 5.69
C LEU A 92 8.10 4.18 7.18
N HIS A 93 7.14 3.34 7.58
CA HIS A 93 7.02 2.82 8.94
C HIS A 93 7.78 1.50 9.01
N LEU A 94 8.85 1.45 9.81
CA LEU A 94 9.74 0.28 9.89
C LEU A 94 9.01 -0.97 10.40
N ASP A 95 8.09 -0.80 11.34
CA ASP A 95 7.24 -1.86 11.89
C ASP A 95 6.01 -2.19 11.04
N ARG A 96 5.81 -1.48 9.93
CA ARG A 96 4.64 -1.57 9.03
C ARG A 96 3.30 -1.22 9.65
N LYS A 97 3.27 -0.64 10.86
CA LYS A 97 2.05 -0.10 11.48
C LYS A 97 1.89 1.35 11.09
N ARG A 98 0.87 1.63 10.29
CA ARG A 98 0.60 2.95 9.68
C ARG A 98 0.25 4.05 10.68
N ASP A 99 -0.10 3.69 11.91
CA ASP A 99 -0.47 4.59 13.00
C ASP A 99 0.65 4.80 14.03
N ASN A 100 1.77 4.09 13.90
CA ASN A 100 2.92 4.24 14.78
C ASN A 100 3.89 5.30 14.26
N ASP A 101 3.55 6.56 14.47
CA ASP A 101 4.28 7.73 14.02
C ASP A 101 5.39 8.19 15.00
N ASP A 102 6.01 7.28 15.77
CA ASP A 102 7.22 7.61 16.53
C ASP A 102 8.39 7.82 15.53
N TYR A 103 9.15 8.92 15.67
CA TYR A 103 10.24 9.25 14.73
C TYR A 103 11.28 8.14 14.58
N ARG A 104 11.50 7.32 15.62
CA ARG A 104 12.42 6.16 15.58
C ARG A 104 11.92 5.01 14.71
N ASN A 105 10.60 4.99 14.46
CA ASN A 105 9.94 4.03 13.60
C ASN A 105 9.81 4.51 12.15
N LEU A 106 10.22 5.75 11.87
CA LEU A 106 10.10 6.36 10.55
C LEU A 106 11.46 6.45 9.86
N LYS A 107 11.47 6.26 8.54
CA LYS A 107 12.66 6.40 7.70
C LYS A 107 12.28 7.08 6.39
N TRP A 108 13.07 8.05 5.95
CA TRP A 108 13.01 8.55 4.59
C TRP A 108 13.42 7.47 3.60
N ALA A 109 12.73 7.39 2.48
CA ALA A 109 12.96 6.38 1.46
C ALA A 109 12.78 6.92 0.05
N THR A 110 13.50 6.33 -0.89
CA THR A 110 13.27 6.48 -2.31
C THR A 110 12.04 5.67 -2.74
N ARG A 111 11.61 5.86 -3.98
CA ARG A 111 10.50 5.08 -4.55
C ARG A 111 10.81 3.57 -4.58
N ASP A 112 12.05 3.23 -4.93
CA ASP A 112 12.45 1.82 -5.05
C ASP A 112 12.51 1.13 -3.68
N GLU A 113 13.06 1.81 -2.66
CA GLU A 113 13.05 1.33 -1.28
C GLU A 113 11.61 1.13 -0.76
N MET A 114 10.69 2.04 -1.08
CA MET A 114 9.28 1.92 -0.71
C MET A 114 8.61 0.72 -1.37
N ILE A 115 8.86 0.49 -2.66
CA ILE A 115 8.34 -0.67 -3.39
C ILE A 115 8.89 -1.96 -2.78
N GLU A 116 10.19 -2.02 -2.51
CA GLU A 116 10.82 -3.21 -1.94
C GLU A 116 10.32 -3.49 -0.53
N HIS A 117 10.23 -2.47 0.32
CA HIS A 117 9.63 -2.59 1.65
C HIS A 117 8.19 -3.14 1.60
N SER A 118 7.40 -2.68 0.62
CA SER A 118 6.05 -3.19 0.39
C SER A 118 6.04 -4.65 -0.06
N ARG A 119 6.93 -5.03 -1.00
CA ARG A 119 7.04 -6.41 -1.50
C ARG A 119 7.38 -7.41 -0.40
N GLN A 120 8.22 -7.01 0.53
CA GLN A 120 8.64 -7.83 1.68
C GLN A 120 7.60 -7.87 2.80
N SER A 121 6.48 -7.16 2.67
CA SER A 121 5.43 -7.18 3.69
C SER A 121 4.80 -8.57 3.82
N PRO A 122 4.74 -9.16 5.03
CA PRO A 122 4.06 -10.44 5.25
C PRO A 122 2.62 -10.45 4.74
N PHE A 123 1.91 -9.32 4.90
CA PHE A 123 0.53 -9.18 4.41
C PHE A 123 0.46 -9.26 2.87
N VAL A 124 1.40 -8.64 2.16
CA VAL A 124 1.45 -8.68 0.69
C VAL A 124 1.83 -10.07 0.21
N ILE A 125 2.79 -10.72 0.87
CA ILE A 125 3.19 -12.10 0.56
C ILE A 125 2.01 -13.05 0.75
N GLN A 126 1.32 -12.96 1.90
CA GLN A 126 0.16 -13.80 2.19
C GLN A 126 -1.02 -13.53 1.23
N ALA A 127 -1.28 -12.26 0.90
CA ALA A 127 -2.32 -11.91 -0.08
C ALA A 127 -2.04 -12.49 -1.47
N LYS A 128 -0.77 -12.45 -1.92
CA LYS A 128 -0.35 -13.09 -3.19
C LYS A 128 -0.55 -14.60 -3.15
N LYS A 129 -0.20 -15.24 -2.04
CA LYS A 129 -0.40 -16.68 -1.84
C LYS A 129 -1.89 -17.04 -1.90
N ASN A 130 -2.73 -16.31 -1.15
CA ASN A 130 -4.18 -16.52 -1.13
C ASN A 130 -4.80 -16.32 -2.51
N LEU A 131 -4.35 -15.30 -3.27
CA LEU A 131 -4.81 -15.06 -4.63
C LEU A 131 -4.41 -16.21 -5.58
N LEU A 132 -3.19 -16.71 -5.46
CA LEU A 132 -2.73 -17.85 -6.24
C LEU A 132 -3.57 -19.10 -5.93
N GLU A 133 -3.78 -19.41 -4.65
CA GLU A 133 -4.62 -20.55 -4.21
C GLU A 133 -6.07 -20.41 -4.70
N HIS A 134 -6.64 -19.20 -4.62
CA HIS A 134 -7.97 -18.93 -5.15
C HIS A 134 -8.03 -19.17 -6.67
N ASN A 135 -7.05 -18.65 -7.42
CA ASN A 135 -7.00 -18.83 -8.87
C ASN A 135 -6.79 -20.30 -9.29
N ILE A 136 -6.08 -21.09 -8.47
CA ILE A 136 -5.91 -22.53 -8.70
C ILE A 136 -7.25 -23.27 -8.51
N LYS A 137 -8.03 -22.89 -7.49
CA LYS A 137 -9.30 -23.54 -7.14
C LYS A 137 -10.49 -23.07 -7.99
N SER A 138 -10.38 -21.88 -8.59
CA SER A 138 -11.50 -21.30 -9.35
C SER A 138 -11.45 -21.64 -10.83
N ASP A 139 -12.62 -21.92 -11.39
CA ASP A 139 -12.79 -22.03 -12.83
C ASP A 139 -12.59 -20.65 -13.51
N GLY A 140 -11.90 -20.64 -14.64
CA GLY A 140 -11.74 -19.45 -15.47
C GLY A 140 -13.00 -19.18 -16.32
N LYS A 141 -13.21 -17.92 -16.73
CA LYS A 141 -14.36 -17.54 -17.59
C LYS A 141 -14.50 -18.39 -18.87
N LYS A 142 -13.41 -18.82 -19.47
CA LYS A 142 -13.40 -19.60 -20.73
C LYS A 142 -13.03 -21.05 -20.51
N LEU A 143 -12.12 -21.33 -19.59
CA LEU A 143 -11.62 -22.66 -19.29
C LEU A 143 -12.01 -23.05 -17.87
N THR A 144 -12.74 -24.15 -17.76
CA THR A 144 -13.03 -24.83 -16.51
C THR A 144 -12.05 -25.97 -16.29
N VAL A 145 -11.93 -26.50 -15.09
CA VAL A 145 -11.13 -27.70 -14.78
C VAL A 145 -11.45 -28.83 -15.75
N THR A 146 -12.76 -29.10 -15.98
CA THR A 146 -13.20 -30.16 -16.90
C THR A 146 -12.70 -29.95 -18.32
N LYS A 147 -12.81 -28.74 -18.87
CA LYS A 147 -12.29 -28.43 -20.22
C LYS A 147 -10.78 -28.59 -20.29
N VAL A 148 -10.05 -28.21 -19.24
CA VAL A 148 -8.60 -28.38 -19.20
C VAL A 148 -8.21 -29.85 -19.15
N MET A 149 -8.92 -30.66 -18.38
CA MET A 149 -8.71 -32.12 -18.38
C MET A 149 -8.93 -32.72 -19.77
N LEU A 150 -9.98 -32.31 -20.49
CA LEU A 150 -10.21 -32.74 -21.88
C LEU A 150 -9.06 -32.29 -22.81
N ILE A 151 -8.61 -31.04 -22.73
CA ILE A 151 -7.47 -30.54 -23.49
C ILE A 151 -6.24 -31.40 -23.21
N LYS A 152 -5.90 -31.65 -21.94
CA LYS A 152 -4.74 -32.47 -21.56
C LYS A 152 -4.87 -33.90 -22.05
N LYS A 153 -6.04 -34.53 -21.96
CA LYS A 153 -6.30 -35.86 -22.55
C LYS A 153 -6.08 -35.89 -24.06
N ILE A 154 -6.53 -34.83 -24.78
CA ILE A 154 -6.26 -34.74 -26.25
C ILE A 154 -4.77 -34.60 -26.51
N LEU A 155 -4.07 -33.76 -25.73
CA LEU A 155 -2.63 -33.51 -25.91
C LEU A 155 -1.74 -34.69 -25.51
N ALA A 156 -2.20 -35.59 -24.65
CA ALA A 156 -1.49 -36.76 -24.17
C ALA A 156 -1.60 -37.97 -25.11
N LYS A 157 -2.49 -37.94 -26.12
CA LYS A 157 -2.62 -39.04 -27.07
C LYS A 157 -1.33 -39.20 -27.91
N PRO A 158 -0.73 -40.38 -27.98
CA PRO A 158 0.52 -40.60 -28.72
C PRO A 158 0.39 -40.29 -30.22
N ASP A 159 -0.77 -40.58 -30.83
CA ASP A 159 -1.04 -40.35 -32.27
C ASP A 159 -1.76 -39.01 -32.52
N GLN A 160 -1.49 -38.01 -31.72
CA GLN A 160 -2.18 -36.72 -31.85
C GLN A 160 -1.78 -36.01 -33.15
N LYS A 161 -2.65 -36.05 -34.15
CA LYS A 161 -2.50 -35.32 -35.43
C LYS A 161 -3.17 -33.94 -35.44
N THR A 162 -3.98 -33.61 -34.41
CA THR A 162 -4.73 -32.35 -34.36
C THR A 162 -3.79 -31.19 -34.06
N ARG A 163 -3.73 -30.20 -34.95
CA ARG A 163 -2.93 -28.97 -34.74
C ARG A 163 -3.42 -28.19 -33.50
N LEU A 164 -2.50 -27.65 -32.70
CA LEU A 164 -2.83 -26.85 -31.51
C LEU A 164 -3.84 -25.73 -31.80
N LYS A 165 -3.74 -25.11 -33.00
CA LYS A 165 -4.70 -24.10 -33.47
C LYS A 165 -6.15 -24.60 -33.54
N MET A 166 -6.35 -25.87 -33.92
CA MET A 166 -7.70 -26.46 -33.99
C MET A 166 -8.26 -26.70 -32.58
N ILE A 167 -7.42 -27.23 -31.68
CA ILE A 167 -7.80 -27.40 -30.27
C ILE A 167 -8.16 -26.02 -29.67
N ALA A 168 -7.36 -25.01 -29.92
CA ALA A 168 -7.61 -23.65 -29.44
C ALA A 168 -8.97 -23.13 -29.93
N LYS A 169 -9.28 -23.31 -31.22
CA LYS A 169 -10.59 -22.92 -31.80
C LYS A 169 -11.74 -23.68 -31.14
N GLN A 170 -11.61 -24.98 -30.92
CA GLN A 170 -12.63 -25.84 -30.28
C GLN A 170 -12.99 -25.36 -28.87
N PHE A 171 -12.01 -24.92 -28.09
CA PHE A 171 -12.21 -24.49 -26.70
C PHE A 171 -12.35 -22.97 -26.55
N GLY A 172 -12.33 -22.20 -27.64
CA GLY A 172 -12.49 -20.74 -27.63
C GLY A 172 -11.35 -19.97 -26.97
N VAL A 173 -10.11 -20.48 -27.07
CA VAL A 173 -8.90 -19.89 -26.48
C VAL A 173 -7.83 -19.68 -27.54
N SER A 174 -6.75 -18.96 -27.19
CA SER A 174 -5.61 -18.77 -28.10
C SER A 174 -4.72 -20.02 -28.17
N GLU A 175 -4.00 -20.19 -29.28
CA GLU A 175 -3.02 -21.27 -29.41
C GLU A 175 -1.92 -21.18 -28.33
N MET A 176 -1.52 -19.96 -27.96
CA MET A 176 -0.56 -19.73 -26.88
C MET A 176 -1.06 -20.30 -25.55
N GLN A 177 -2.35 -20.17 -25.25
CA GLN A 177 -2.95 -20.74 -24.05
C GLN A 177 -2.87 -22.28 -24.05
N ILE A 178 -3.10 -22.92 -25.22
CA ILE A 178 -2.93 -24.39 -25.34
C ILE A 178 -1.47 -24.79 -25.14
N ARG A 179 -0.50 -24.02 -25.67
CA ARG A 179 0.94 -24.25 -25.45
C ARG A 179 1.31 -24.19 -23.96
N ARG A 180 0.80 -23.18 -23.23
CA ARG A 180 1.04 -23.03 -21.80
C ARG A 180 0.39 -24.15 -20.96
N ILE A 181 -0.76 -24.67 -21.40
CA ILE A 181 -1.38 -25.85 -20.76
C ILE A 181 -0.53 -27.08 -21.00
N LYS A 182 0.00 -27.26 -22.23
CA LYS A 182 0.88 -28.38 -22.62
C LYS A 182 2.19 -28.36 -21.84
N SER A 183 2.81 -27.19 -21.66
CA SER A 183 4.06 -27.02 -20.89
C SER A 183 3.85 -27.10 -19.38
N GLY A 184 2.62 -27.06 -18.90
CA GLY A 184 2.33 -26.99 -17.45
C GLY A 184 2.49 -25.61 -16.83
N GLU A 185 2.86 -24.57 -17.61
CA GLU A 185 2.95 -23.19 -17.14
C GLU A 185 1.61 -22.70 -16.58
N ASN A 186 0.50 -23.02 -17.28
CA ASN A 186 -0.86 -22.79 -16.82
C ASN A 186 -1.54 -24.14 -16.56
N TRP A 187 -2.31 -24.21 -15.47
CA TRP A 187 -3.05 -25.42 -15.10
C TRP A 187 -2.14 -26.64 -14.85
N GLY A 188 -0.89 -26.41 -14.43
CA GLY A 188 0.06 -27.49 -14.13
C GLY A 188 -0.39 -28.43 -13.01
N HIS A 189 -1.22 -27.94 -12.08
CA HIS A 189 -1.77 -28.70 -10.98
C HIS A 189 -2.84 -29.76 -11.39
N ILE A 190 -3.37 -29.68 -12.61
CA ILE A 190 -4.31 -30.68 -13.14
C ILE A 190 -3.54 -31.80 -13.81
N ILE A 191 -3.61 -32.99 -13.24
CA ILE A 191 -2.98 -34.22 -13.77
C ILE A 191 -4.07 -35.05 -14.45
N VAL A 192 -3.78 -35.69 -15.61
CA VAL A 192 -4.69 -36.56 -16.40
C VAL A 192 -3.95 -37.81 -16.81
#